data_6dbf372aa971ed8b9775b0f103e728b0
#
_entry.id   6dbf372aa971ed8b9775b0f103e728b0
#
_cell.length_a   1.000
_cell.length_b   1.000
_cell.length_c   1.000
_cell.angle_alpha   90.00
_cell.angle_beta   90.00
_cell.angle_gamma   90.00
#
_symmetry.space_group_name_H-M   'P 1'
#
loop_
_entity.id
_entity.type
_entity.pdbx_description
1 polymer ?
#
loop_
_entity_poly.entity_id
_entity_poly.type
_entity_poly.pdbx_seq_one_letter_code
_entity_poly.pdbx_strand_id
1 'polypeptide(L)'
;LPAGMGWYGALPRSEDSLPERHLGLMQAAEIDDLESRLDKLADELAKTGAGQLPPAVEFADATPPLIAPLLAGKRLAIARDAAYGFIYPANLETLRALGAELVFFSPIAGDSLPACDAVWLPGGYPELHGKALSQNQALWTALKAHVAIGKPLLAECGGLMSLFEQIIDKAGVSHNFGGILPGRAVMQKRLTALGMQIADLPEGQLSGHTFHYSKSETPLTPLLRARTPDGRDGEAIYRMLRSTASYVHIYFPSNPTAIAHLLS
;
A
#
# COMPACT_ATOMS: atom_id res chain seq x y z
N LEU A 1 38.89 -1.87 2.40
CA LEU A 1 37.83 -2.67 1.81
C LEU A 1 38.31 -4.10 1.60
N PRO A 2 37.46 -5.14 1.72
CA PRO A 2 37.83 -6.51 1.35
C PRO A 2 38.32 -6.59 -0.10
N ALA A 3 39.20 -7.56 -0.39
CA ALA A 3 39.70 -7.76 -1.73
C ALA A 3 38.53 -8.06 -2.69
N GLY A 4 38.51 -7.40 -3.85
CA GLY A 4 37.44 -7.54 -4.85
C GLY A 4 36.24 -6.57 -4.68
N MET A 5 36.24 -5.73 -3.62
CA MET A 5 35.24 -4.65 -3.50
C MET A 5 35.73 -3.36 -4.14
N GLY A 6 34.90 -2.78 -5.02
CA GLY A 6 35.10 -1.44 -5.58
C GLY A 6 34.51 -0.37 -4.65
N TRP A 7 35.22 0.75 -4.48
CA TRP A 7 34.70 1.93 -3.81
C TRP A 7 34.29 2.97 -4.86
N TYR A 8 33.01 3.32 -4.89
CA TYR A 8 32.46 4.28 -5.83
C TYR A 8 32.28 5.69 -5.24
N GLY A 9 32.67 5.89 -4.00
CA GLY A 9 32.57 7.18 -3.34
C GLY A 9 31.47 7.22 -2.28
N ALA A 10 31.23 8.41 -1.75
CA ALA A 10 30.14 8.69 -0.80
C ALA A 10 29.52 10.04 -1.14
N LEU A 11 28.20 10.13 -1.00
CA LEU A 11 27.51 11.41 -1.02
C LEU A 11 27.60 12.03 0.38
N PRO A 12 28.06 13.30 0.50
CA PRO A 12 27.99 14.01 1.76
C PRO A 12 26.53 14.30 2.14
N ARG A 13 26.29 14.60 3.41
CA ARG A 13 25.00 15.14 3.83
C ARG A 13 24.80 16.49 3.14
N SER A 14 23.63 16.68 2.55
CA SER A 14 23.24 17.89 1.84
C SER A 14 21.94 18.44 2.39
N GLU A 15 21.78 19.76 2.36
CA GLU A 15 20.50 20.43 2.63
C GLU A 15 19.48 20.17 1.51
N ASP A 16 19.95 19.78 0.33
CA ASP A 16 19.13 19.37 -0.81
C ASP A 16 18.60 17.92 -0.70
N SER A 17 18.82 17.25 0.45
CA SER A 17 18.24 15.93 0.69
C SER A 17 16.72 15.94 0.55
N LEU A 18 16.15 14.80 0.14
CA LEU A 18 14.70 14.67 0.06
C LEU A 18 14.08 14.89 1.44
N PRO A 19 12.98 15.66 1.52
CA PRO A 19 12.35 15.94 2.80
C PRO A 19 11.72 14.65 3.38
N GLU A 20 11.86 14.49 4.68
CA GLU A 20 11.27 13.38 5.42
C GLU A 20 10.15 13.90 6.33
N ARG A 21 9.07 13.13 6.42
CA ARG A 21 8.08 13.32 7.47
C ARG A 21 8.53 12.60 8.74
N HIS A 22 7.91 12.94 9.84
CA HIS A 22 8.09 12.24 11.12
C HIS A 22 7.69 10.73 11.06
N LEU A 23 7.03 10.31 9.98
CA LEU A 23 6.67 8.92 9.66
C LEU A 23 7.58 8.33 8.55
N GLY A 24 8.62 9.03 8.15
CA GLY A 24 9.51 8.65 7.06
C GLY A 24 9.20 9.40 5.76
N LEU A 25 9.05 8.71 4.66
CA LEU A 25 9.02 9.26 3.31
C LEU A 25 7.83 10.22 3.05
N MET A 26 8.12 11.34 2.40
CA MET A 26 7.13 12.11 1.65
C MET A 26 6.90 11.44 0.28
N GLN A 27 5.66 11.47 -0.22
CA GLN A 27 5.41 10.99 -1.58
C GLN A 27 6.05 11.95 -2.59
N ALA A 28 6.61 11.40 -3.67
CA ALA A 28 7.27 12.19 -4.71
C ALA A 28 6.37 13.30 -5.29
N ALA A 29 5.07 13.03 -5.44
CA ALA A 29 4.08 14.00 -5.91
C ALA A 29 3.81 15.17 -4.95
N GLU A 30 4.31 15.11 -3.71
CA GLU A 30 4.13 16.16 -2.69
C GLU A 30 5.37 17.06 -2.56
N ILE A 31 6.42 16.83 -3.35
CA ILE A 31 7.68 17.57 -3.33
C ILE A 31 7.72 18.46 -4.57
N ASP A 32 7.40 19.73 -4.41
CA ASP A 32 7.28 20.68 -5.54
C ASP A 32 8.60 20.86 -6.30
N ASP A 33 9.76 20.79 -5.62
CA ASP A 33 11.09 20.99 -6.18
C ASP A 33 11.87 19.68 -6.39
N LEU A 34 11.18 18.53 -6.51
CA LEU A 34 11.76 17.20 -6.61
C LEU A 34 12.83 17.10 -7.71
N GLU A 35 12.50 17.50 -8.94
CA GLU A 35 13.42 17.46 -10.09
C GLU A 35 14.71 18.23 -9.80
N SER A 36 14.59 19.46 -9.29
CA SER A 36 15.76 20.29 -8.94
C SER A 36 16.64 19.66 -7.87
N ARG A 37 16.03 18.97 -6.87
CA ARG A 37 16.78 18.24 -5.85
C ARG A 37 17.49 17.02 -6.42
N LEU A 38 16.81 16.28 -7.29
CA LEU A 38 17.38 15.12 -7.97
C LEU A 38 18.56 15.54 -8.86
N ASP A 39 18.45 16.64 -9.61
CA ASP A 39 19.54 17.17 -10.44
C ASP A 39 20.76 17.51 -9.60
N LYS A 40 20.59 18.23 -8.48
CA LYS A 40 21.69 18.57 -7.58
C LYS A 40 22.36 17.32 -6.97
N LEU A 41 21.55 16.33 -6.55
CA LEU A 41 22.08 15.06 -6.03
C LEU A 41 22.83 14.28 -7.12
N ALA A 42 22.35 14.31 -8.36
CA ALA A 42 23.03 13.71 -9.50
C ALA A 42 24.36 14.39 -9.81
N ASP A 43 24.43 15.74 -9.75
CA ASP A 43 25.66 16.51 -9.91
C ASP A 43 26.68 16.18 -8.82
N GLU A 44 26.24 16.02 -7.57
CA GLU A 44 27.14 15.58 -6.49
C GLU A 44 27.60 14.13 -6.68
N LEU A 45 26.73 13.24 -7.13
CA LEU A 45 27.07 11.85 -7.43
C LEU A 45 28.10 11.77 -8.56
N ALA A 46 27.96 12.59 -9.61
CA ALA A 46 28.86 12.63 -10.75
C ALA A 46 30.30 13.04 -10.37
N LYS A 47 30.50 13.75 -9.25
CA LYS A 47 31.84 14.12 -8.72
C LYS A 47 32.53 12.93 -8.03
N THR A 48 31.85 11.82 -7.81
CA THR A 48 32.36 10.61 -7.16
C THR A 48 32.72 9.54 -8.19
N GLY A 49 33.32 8.43 -7.74
CA GLY A 49 33.52 7.25 -8.58
C GLY A 49 32.21 6.58 -9.03
N ALA A 50 31.10 6.87 -8.38
CA ALA A 50 29.78 6.35 -8.75
C ALA A 50 29.21 6.97 -10.04
N GLY A 51 29.79 8.05 -10.55
CA GLY A 51 29.54 8.56 -11.91
C GLY A 51 30.01 7.60 -13.02
N GLN A 52 30.82 6.59 -12.68
CA GLN A 52 31.21 5.52 -13.58
C GLN A 52 30.33 4.30 -13.37
N LEU A 53 29.80 3.73 -14.45
CA LEU A 53 29.02 2.50 -14.34
C LEU A 53 29.92 1.34 -13.87
N PRO A 54 29.43 0.47 -12.98
CA PRO A 54 30.12 -0.77 -12.64
C PRO A 54 30.22 -1.67 -13.87
N PRO A 55 31.14 -2.68 -13.85
CA PRO A 55 31.19 -3.69 -14.91
C PRO A 55 29.80 -4.31 -15.13
N ALA A 56 29.47 -4.53 -16.40
CA ALA A 56 28.20 -5.19 -16.76
C ALA A 56 28.14 -6.59 -16.16
N VAL A 57 26.98 -6.94 -15.60
CA VAL A 57 26.69 -8.29 -15.10
C VAL A 57 25.56 -8.86 -15.96
N GLU A 58 25.80 -10.03 -16.53
CA GLU A 58 24.77 -10.74 -17.28
C GLU A 58 23.80 -11.43 -16.32
N PHE A 59 22.52 -11.22 -16.55
CA PHE A 59 21.44 -11.94 -15.88
C PHE A 59 20.80 -12.87 -16.90
N ALA A 60 20.45 -14.08 -16.48
CA ALA A 60 19.67 -14.98 -17.31
C ALA A 60 18.31 -14.38 -17.64
N ASP A 61 17.89 -14.50 -18.91
CA ASP A 61 16.55 -14.09 -19.32
C ASP A 61 15.49 -14.88 -18.54
N ALA A 62 14.62 -14.16 -17.83
CA ALA A 62 13.47 -14.74 -17.19
C ALA A 62 12.23 -14.55 -18.08
N THR A 63 11.64 -15.64 -18.55
CA THR A 63 10.33 -15.57 -19.21
C THR A 63 9.28 -15.38 -18.11
N PRO A 64 8.52 -14.26 -18.13
CA PRO A 64 7.45 -14.07 -17.16
C PRO A 64 6.44 -15.22 -17.23
N PRO A 65 5.95 -15.72 -16.10
CA PRO A 65 4.92 -16.75 -16.10
C PRO A 65 3.65 -16.24 -16.83
N LEU A 66 3.03 -17.11 -17.62
CA LEU A 66 1.76 -16.79 -18.25
C LEU A 66 0.67 -16.68 -17.18
N ILE A 67 0.05 -15.51 -17.07
CA ILE A 67 -1.04 -15.25 -16.13
C ILE A 67 -2.37 -15.48 -16.85
N ALA A 68 -3.17 -16.41 -16.35
CA ALA A 68 -4.54 -16.62 -16.86
C ALA A 68 -5.42 -15.41 -16.55
N PRO A 69 -6.29 -14.94 -17.48
CA PRO A 69 -7.10 -13.74 -17.30
C PRO A 69 -8.34 -14.00 -16.42
N LEU A 70 -8.12 -14.40 -15.16
CA LEU A 70 -9.17 -14.82 -14.22
C LEU A 70 -10.11 -13.68 -13.79
N LEU A 71 -9.73 -12.43 -14.05
CA LEU A 71 -10.55 -11.23 -13.80
C LEU A 71 -11.09 -10.61 -15.11
N ALA A 72 -11.10 -11.37 -16.22
CA ALA A 72 -11.66 -10.88 -17.48
C ALA A 72 -13.10 -10.39 -17.31
N GLY A 73 -13.39 -9.19 -17.80
CA GLY A 73 -14.69 -8.55 -17.68
C GLY A 73 -15.03 -8.00 -16.29
N LYS A 74 -14.14 -8.11 -15.31
CA LYS A 74 -14.29 -7.50 -13.98
C LYS A 74 -13.76 -6.08 -13.96
N ARG A 75 -14.50 -5.20 -13.32
CA ARG A 75 -14.17 -3.79 -13.13
C ARG A 75 -13.72 -3.56 -11.69
N LEU A 76 -12.48 -3.15 -11.50
CA LEU A 76 -11.86 -2.88 -10.20
C LEU A 76 -11.79 -1.38 -9.95
N ALA A 77 -12.46 -0.91 -8.89
CA ALA A 77 -12.29 0.46 -8.39
C ALA A 77 -11.09 0.53 -7.44
N ILE A 78 -10.16 1.41 -7.72
CA ILE A 78 -8.92 1.58 -6.96
C ILE A 78 -8.85 3.01 -6.44
N ALA A 79 -8.81 3.19 -5.12
CA ALA A 79 -8.58 4.50 -4.53
C ALA A 79 -7.15 4.96 -4.85
N ARG A 80 -7.01 6.19 -5.37
CA ARG A 80 -5.70 6.73 -5.76
C ARG A 80 -5.68 8.24 -5.61
N ASP A 81 -5.04 8.69 -4.55
CA ASP A 81 -4.74 10.11 -4.27
C ASP A 81 -3.66 10.19 -3.19
N ALA A 82 -3.44 11.35 -2.59
CA ALA A 82 -2.44 11.54 -1.54
C ALA A 82 -2.71 10.72 -0.26
N ALA A 83 -3.96 10.30 -0.01
CA ALA A 83 -4.30 9.43 1.11
C ALA A 83 -4.08 7.94 0.81
N TYR A 84 -4.09 7.55 -0.48
CA TYR A 84 -4.03 6.15 -0.96
C TYR A 84 -3.00 5.99 -2.08
N GLY A 85 -1.78 6.50 -1.82
CA GLY A 85 -0.72 6.57 -2.83
C GLY A 85 0.23 5.37 -2.88
N PHE A 86 0.16 4.42 -1.94
CA PHE A 86 1.10 3.29 -1.90
C PHE A 86 0.64 2.16 -2.81
N ILE A 87 0.82 2.38 -4.11
CA ILE A 87 0.44 1.47 -5.17
C ILE A 87 1.69 1.03 -5.92
N TYR A 88 2.01 -0.27 -5.86
CA TYR A 88 3.09 -0.81 -6.68
C TYR A 88 2.67 -0.89 -8.15
N PRO A 89 3.47 -0.36 -9.10
CA PRO A 89 3.21 -0.57 -10.53
C PRO A 89 3.02 -2.04 -10.89
N ALA A 90 3.83 -2.94 -10.33
CA ALA A 90 3.73 -4.38 -10.55
C ALA A 90 2.37 -4.97 -10.12
N ASN A 91 1.72 -4.42 -9.08
CA ASN A 91 0.37 -4.83 -8.69
C ASN A 91 -0.66 -4.44 -9.76
N LEU A 92 -0.55 -3.22 -10.32
CA LEU A 92 -1.43 -2.78 -11.41
C LEU A 92 -1.22 -3.61 -12.69
N GLU A 93 0.04 -3.94 -13.00
CA GLU A 93 0.38 -4.79 -14.13
C GLU A 93 -0.20 -6.21 -13.97
N THR A 94 -0.10 -6.76 -12.76
CA THR A 94 -0.69 -8.06 -12.41
C THR A 94 -2.21 -8.05 -12.61
N LEU A 95 -2.91 -7.01 -12.12
CA LEU A 95 -4.36 -6.90 -12.29
C LEU A 95 -4.75 -6.79 -13.78
N ARG A 96 -3.99 -6.03 -14.58
CA ARG A 96 -4.20 -5.96 -16.04
C ARG A 96 -3.95 -7.29 -16.71
N ALA A 97 -2.88 -8.00 -16.34
CA ALA A 97 -2.57 -9.32 -16.88
C ALA A 97 -3.66 -10.35 -16.50
N LEU A 98 -4.29 -10.21 -15.35
CA LEU A 98 -5.47 -10.97 -14.95
C LEU A 98 -6.74 -10.59 -15.73
N GLY A 99 -6.70 -9.57 -16.59
CA GLY A 99 -7.80 -9.15 -17.45
C GLY A 99 -8.77 -8.13 -16.82
N ALA A 100 -8.44 -7.55 -15.67
CA ALA A 100 -9.30 -6.58 -15.01
C ALA A 100 -9.29 -5.21 -15.71
N GLU A 101 -10.46 -4.56 -15.78
CA GLU A 101 -10.59 -3.12 -16.07
C GLU A 101 -10.32 -2.33 -14.79
N LEU A 102 -9.33 -1.44 -14.80
CA LEU A 102 -8.96 -0.64 -13.63
C LEU A 102 -9.58 0.76 -13.72
N VAL A 103 -10.35 1.14 -12.70
CA VAL A 103 -10.98 2.45 -12.57
C VAL A 103 -10.47 3.13 -11.31
N PHE A 104 -9.80 4.27 -11.47
CA PHE A 104 -9.29 5.03 -10.35
C PHE A 104 -10.30 6.08 -9.88
N PHE A 105 -10.31 6.33 -8.57
CA PHE A 105 -11.11 7.39 -7.96
C PHE A 105 -10.34 8.04 -6.81
N SER A 106 -10.64 9.30 -6.52
CA SER A 106 -10.02 10.09 -5.46
C SER A 106 -10.97 10.34 -4.31
N PRO A 107 -10.83 9.60 -3.19
CA PRO A 107 -11.60 9.87 -1.97
C PRO A 107 -11.45 11.31 -1.44
N ILE A 108 -10.24 11.90 -1.53
CA ILE A 108 -9.98 13.29 -1.08
C ILE A 108 -10.72 14.31 -1.95
N ALA A 109 -10.80 14.09 -3.26
CA ALA A 109 -11.52 14.99 -4.17
C ALA A 109 -13.04 14.93 -4.01
N GLY A 110 -13.54 14.00 -3.19
CA GLY A 110 -14.97 13.81 -2.96
C GLY A 110 -15.63 12.91 -3.99
N ASP A 111 -14.84 12.13 -4.76
CA ASP A 111 -15.39 11.17 -5.70
C ASP A 111 -16.28 10.15 -4.99
N SER A 112 -17.39 9.80 -5.63
CA SER A 112 -18.20 8.64 -5.23
C SER A 112 -17.55 7.34 -5.70
N LEU A 113 -17.96 6.22 -5.12
CA LEU A 113 -17.51 4.91 -5.58
C LEU A 113 -18.01 4.68 -7.03
N PRO A 114 -17.12 4.45 -8.01
CA PRO A 114 -17.53 4.15 -9.36
C PRO A 114 -18.21 2.77 -9.42
N ALA A 115 -19.02 2.54 -10.45
CA ALA A 115 -19.60 1.22 -10.70
C ALA A 115 -18.47 0.18 -10.87
N CYS A 116 -18.44 -0.85 -10.03
CA CYS A 116 -17.38 -1.85 -9.99
C CYS A 116 -17.85 -3.20 -9.48
N ASP A 117 -17.06 -4.23 -9.74
CA ASP A 117 -17.23 -5.58 -9.22
C ASP A 117 -16.44 -5.79 -7.93
N ALA A 118 -15.28 -5.16 -7.80
CA ALA A 118 -14.44 -5.21 -6.60
C ALA A 118 -13.81 -3.85 -6.31
N VAL A 119 -13.35 -3.65 -5.07
CA VAL A 119 -12.67 -2.43 -4.62
C VAL A 119 -11.30 -2.77 -4.04
N TRP A 120 -10.31 -1.96 -4.36
CA TRP A 120 -9.02 -1.95 -3.67
C TRP A 120 -8.78 -0.58 -3.04
N LEU A 121 -8.62 -0.56 -1.71
CA LEU A 121 -8.15 0.59 -0.93
C LEU A 121 -6.69 0.34 -0.55
N PRO A 122 -5.73 0.92 -1.27
CA PRO A 122 -4.31 0.73 -1.00
C PRO A 122 -3.85 1.38 0.31
N GLY A 123 -2.57 1.22 0.63
CA GLY A 123 -1.93 1.97 1.68
C GLY A 123 -1.72 3.44 1.36
N GLY A 124 -1.35 4.20 2.37
CA GLY A 124 -1.11 5.63 2.30
C GLY A 124 -1.26 6.30 3.65
N TYR A 125 -1.63 7.58 3.65
CA TYR A 125 -1.72 8.43 4.83
C TYR A 125 -3.13 9.03 5.03
N PRO A 126 -4.19 8.22 5.23
CA PRO A 126 -5.55 8.76 5.40
C PRO A 126 -5.68 9.65 6.65
N GLU A 127 -4.86 9.45 7.69
CA GLU A 127 -4.85 10.27 8.89
C GLU A 127 -4.44 11.73 8.62
N LEU A 128 -3.65 11.99 7.59
CA LEU A 128 -3.26 13.34 7.18
C LEU A 128 -4.40 14.08 6.44
N HIS A 129 -5.36 13.34 5.93
CA HIS A 129 -6.48 13.84 5.15
C HIS A 129 -7.84 13.59 5.83
N GLY A 130 -7.81 13.33 7.15
CA GLY A 130 -8.98 12.92 7.94
C GLY A 130 -10.18 13.84 7.78
N LYS A 131 -9.98 15.17 7.72
CA LYS A 131 -11.07 16.13 7.51
C LYS A 131 -11.77 15.95 6.16
N ALA A 132 -11.03 15.87 5.06
CA ALA A 132 -11.60 15.71 3.72
C ALA A 132 -12.29 14.34 3.58
N LEU A 133 -11.63 13.28 4.03
CA LEU A 133 -12.15 11.92 3.96
C LEU A 133 -13.40 11.73 4.83
N SER A 134 -13.44 12.32 6.03
CA SER A 134 -14.63 12.26 6.89
C SER A 134 -15.85 12.98 6.31
N GLN A 135 -15.66 13.94 5.43
CA GLN A 135 -16.74 14.66 4.75
C GLN A 135 -17.33 13.88 3.58
N ASN A 136 -16.60 12.92 3.00
CA ASN A 136 -17.08 12.13 1.86
C ASN A 136 -18.01 10.99 2.29
N GLN A 137 -19.14 11.33 2.93
CA GLN A 137 -20.11 10.36 3.42
C GLN A 137 -20.75 9.51 2.33
N ALA A 138 -20.85 10.07 1.11
CA ALA A 138 -21.39 9.34 -0.05
C ALA A 138 -20.53 8.13 -0.38
N LEU A 139 -19.19 8.27 -0.37
CA LEU A 139 -18.24 7.19 -0.61
C LEU A 139 -18.38 6.09 0.47
N TRP A 140 -18.38 6.48 1.75
CA TRP A 140 -18.46 5.51 2.85
C TRP A 140 -19.78 4.74 2.84
N THR A 141 -20.88 5.42 2.50
CA THR A 141 -22.20 4.78 2.33
C THR A 141 -22.19 3.79 1.17
N ALA A 142 -21.61 4.17 0.04
CA ALA A 142 -21.49 3.29 -1.12
C ALA A 142 -20.59 2.06 -0.86
N LEU A 143 -19.46 2.25 -0.15
CA LEU A 143 -18.58 1.16 0.26
C LEU A 143 -19.28 0.18 1.21
N LYS A 144 -20.04 0.69 2.20
CA LYS A 144 -20.89 -0.18 3.06
C LYS A 144 -21.88 -0.99 2.26
N ALA A 145 -22.56 -0.37 1.31
CA ALA A 145 -23.51 -1.06 0.44
C ALA A 145 -22.83 -2.11 -0.43
N HIS A 146 -21.65 -1.79 -0.98
CA HIS A 146 -20.82 -2.71 -1.77
C HIS A 146 -20.46 -3.97 -0.98
N VAL A 147 -20.01 -3.79 0.27
CA VAL A 147 -19.66 -4.90 1.17
C VAL A 147 -20.89 -5.69 1.58
N ALA A 148 -21.99 -5.01 1.92
CA ALA A 148 -23.23 -5.66 2.38
C ALA A 148 -23.84 -6.60 1.35
N ILE A 149 -23.69 -6.32 0.05
CA ILE A 149 -24.14 -7.21 -1.03
C ILE A 149 -23.11 -8.29 -1.40
N GLY A 150 -22.04 -8.45 -0.60
CA GLY A 150 -21.04 -9.50 -0.75
C GLY A 150 -20.04 -9.27 -1.89
N LYS A 151 -19.87 -8.05 -2.38
CA LYS A 151 -18.81 -7.75 -3.36
C LYS A 151 -17.45 -7.67 -2.68
N PRO A 152 -16.35 -8.11 -3.37
CA PRO A 152 -15.02 -8.11 -2.82
C PRO A 152 -14.47 -6.71 -2.53
N LEU A 153 -13.76 -6.61 -1.41
CA LEU A 153 -12.98 -5.44 -1.05
C LEU A 153 -11.64 -5.88 -0.45
N LEU A 154 -10.53 -5.36 -0.98
CA LEU A 154 -9.21 -5.49 -0.38
C LEU A 154 -8.78 -4.14 0.19
N ALA A 155 -8.33 -4.12 1.45
CA ALA A 155 -7.85 -2.90 2.10
C ALA A 155 -6.50 -3.15 2.80
N GLU A 156 -5.51 -2.33 2.45
CA GLU A 156 -4.14 -2.47 2.91
C GLU A 156 -3.72 -1.23 3.73
N CYS A 157 -3.10 -1.42 4.88
CA CYS A 157 -2.49 -0.38 5.71
C CYS A 157 -3.44 0.84 5.93
N GLY A 158 -3.20 1.96 5.26
CA GLY A 158 -4.10 3.13 5.30
C GLY A 158 -5.52 2.80 4.86
N GLY A 159 -5.68 1.91 3.87
CA GLY A 159 -6.98 1.38 3.45
C GLY A 159 -7.69 0.62 4.58
N LEU A 160 -7.00 -0.26 5.32
CA LEU A 160 -7.55 -0.90 6.52
C LEU A 160 -7.99 0.14 7.55
N MET A 161 -7.11 1.13 7.84
CA MET A 161 -7.41 2.20 8.81
C MET A 161 -8.72 2.90 8.47
N SER A 162 -8.98 3.13 7.19
CA SER A 162 -10.17 3.82 6.69
C SER A 162 -11.45 2.99 6.76
N LEU A 163 -11.36 1.67 6.94
CA LEU A 163 -12.53 0.82 7.14
C LEU A 163 -13.06 0.88 8.57
N PHE A 164 -12.25 1.28 9.55
CA PHE A 164 -12.71 1.44 10.92
C PHE A 164 -13.69 2.61 11.06
N GLU A 165 -14.35 2.68 12.21
CA GLU A 165 -15.26 3.78 12.56
C GLU A 165 -14.52 5.11 12.67
N GLN A 166 -13.26 5.07 13.17
CA GLN A 166 -12.46 6.26 13.43
C GLN A 166 -10.97 6.04 13.16
N ILE A 167 -10.30 7.12 12.76
CA ILE A 167 -8.85 7.25 12.83
C ILE A 167 -8.54 8.37 13.83
N ILE A 168 -7.68 8.08 14.81
CA ILE A 168 -7.12 9.06 15.74
C ILE A 168 -5.72 9.43 15.24
N ASP A 169 -5.54 10.67 14.83
CA ASP A 169 -4.29 11.17 14.30
C ASP A 169 -3.20 11.37 15.38
N LYS A 170 -2.01 11.81 14.98
CA LYS A 170 -0.89 12.05 15.92
C LYS A 170 -1.14 13.18 16.92
N ALA A 171 -2.01 14.13 16.59
CA ALA A 171 -2.41 15.21 17.48
C ALA A 171 -3.51 14.77 18.47
N GLY A 172 -4.02 13.54 18.33
CA GLY A 172 -5.12 13.01 19.14
C GLY A 172 -6.50 13.42 18.61
N VAL A 173 -6.57 14.02 17.42
CA VAL A 173 -7.85 14.39 16.81
C VAL A 173 -8.49 13.15 16.18
N SER A 174 -9.76 12.93 16.52
CA SER A 174 -10.56 11.83 15.98
C SER A 174 -11.30 12.26 14.72
N HIS A 175 -11.18 11.47 13.69
CA HIS A 175 -11.88 11.62 12.42
C HIS A 175 -12.77 10.39 12.18
N ASN A 176 -14.05 10.63 11.82
CA ASN A 176 -14.97 9.54 11.48
C ASN A 176 -14.72 9.05 10.06
N PHE A 177 -14.71 7.73 9.90
CA PHE A 177 -14.43 7.07 8.63
C PHE A 177 -15.50 6.05 8.22
N GLY A 178 -15.12 5.06 7.45
CA GLY A 178 -16.02 4.09 6.84
C GLY A 178 -16.94 3.36 7.81
N GLY A 179 -16.48 2.98 9.00
CA GLY A 179 -17.25 2.19 9.94
C GLY A 179 -17.78 0.89 9.34
N ILE A 180 -17.01 0.29 8.43
CA ILE A 180 -17.25 -1.03 7.84
C ILE A 180 -16.76 -2.09 8.84
N LEU A 181 -15.61 -1.84 9.45
CA LEU A 181 -15.07 -2.64 10.56
C LEU A 181 -15.29 -1.89 11.87
N PRO A 182 -15.76 -2.57 12.95
CA PRO A 182 -15.89 -1.94 14.25
C PRO A 182 -14.52 -1.65 14.86
N GLY A 183 -14.41 -0.50 15.54
CA GLY A 183 -13.19 -0.09 16.21
C GLY A 183 -12.53 1.13 15.58
N ARG A 184 -11.24 1.31 15.88
CA ARG A 184 -10.49 2.49 15.45
C ARG A 184 -9.03 2.19 15.17
N ALA A 185 -8.40 3.03 14.34
CA ALA A 185 -6.95 3.09 14.18
C ALA A 185 -6.39 4.27 14.97
N VAL A 186 -5.31 4.06 15.72
CA VAL A 186 -4.68 5.08 16.55
C VAL A 186 -3.23 5.26 16.15
N MET A 187 -2.87 6.48 15.70
CA MET A 187 -1.51 6.81 15.32
C MET A 187 -0.57 6.80 16.53
N GLN A 188 0.60 6.21 16.36
CA GLN A 188 1.61 6.05 17.40
C GLN A 188 2.80 6.99 17.16
N LYS A 189 3.52 7.36 18.22
CA LYS A 189 4.75 8.16 18.12
C LYS A 189 5.96 7.37 17.58
N ARG A 190 5.94 6.05 17.74
CA ARG A 190 7.01 5.14 17.33
C ARG A 190 6.52 4.20 16.24
N LEU A 191 7.44 3.74 15.41
CA LEU A 191 7.19 2.70 14.43
C LEU A 191 6.60 1.48 15.15
N THR A 192 5.47 0.98 14.65
CA THR A 192 4.74 -0.14 15.24
C THR A 192 5.18 -1.45 14.63
N ALA A 193 5.32 -1.48 13.31
CA ALA A 193 5.76 -2.68 12.60
C ALA A 193 6.54 -2.33 11.32
N LEU A 194 7.52 -3.17 11.01
CA LEU A 194 8.35 -3.10 9.79
C LEU A 194 8.86 -4.51 9.48
N GLY A 195 8.69 -4.94 8.25
CA GLY A 195 9.30 -6.17 7.74
C GLY A 195 8.44 -6.94 6.78
N MET A 196 9.03 -8.00 6.24
CA MET A 196 8.35 -8.91 5.31
C MET A 196 7.28 -9.73 6.03
N GLN A 197 6.20 -10.00 5.30
CA GLN A 197 5.03 -10.73 5.78
C GLN A 197 4.63 -11.80 4.77
N ILE A 198 4.22 -12.96 5.27
CA ILE A 198 3.66 -14.06 4.48
C ILE A 198 2.27 -14.35 5.04
N ALA A 199 1.25 -14.26 4.19
CA ALA A 199 -0.14 -14.50 4.53
C ALA A 199 -0.63 -15.80 3.87
N ASP A 200 -0.95 -16.80 4.67
CA ASP A 200 -1.48 -18.09 4.20
C ASP A 200 -3.01 -18.02 4.15
N LEU A 201 -3.55 -17.27 3.17
CA LEU A 201 -4.99 -17.09 2.99
C LEU A 201 -5.66 -18.35 2.39
N PRO A 202 -6.98 -18.54 2.59
CA PRO A 202 -7.71 -19.62 1.92
C PRO A 202 -7.59 -19.60 0.40
N GLU A 203 -7.43 -18.41 -0.20
CA GLU A 203 -7.24 -18.21 -1.64
C GLU A 203 -5.85 -18.58 -2.13
N GLY A 204 -4.89 -18.68 -1.23
CA GLY A 204 -3.49 -19.00 -1.50
C GLY A 204 -2.53 -18.15 -0.69
N GLN A 205 -1.27 -18.56 -0.66
CA GLN A 205 -0.21 -17.82 0.02
C GLN A 205 0.13 -16.54 -0.74
N LEU A 206 0.22 -15.43 -0.02
CA LEU A 206 0.62 -14.12 -0.53
C LEU A 206 1.79 -13.57 0.28
N SER A 207 2.72 -12.92 -0.39
CA SER A 207 3.84 -12.22 0.23
C SER A 207 3.61 -10.71 0.18
N GLY A 208 4.15 -10.02 1.17
CA GLY A 208 4.08 -8.57 1.25
C GLY A 208 5.03 -8.04 2.31
N HIS A 209 4.82 -6.82 2.74
CA HIS A 209 5.53 -6.25 3.87
C HIS A 209 4.60 -5.39 4.71
N THR A 210 5.02 -5.03 5.90
CA THR A 210 4.35 -4.07 6.76
C THR A 210 5.29 -2.91 7.08
N PHE A 211 4.74 -1.70 7.12
CA PHE A 211 5.41 -0.48 7.55
C PHE A 211 4.37 0.53 8.01
N HIS A 212 4.15 0.65 9.33
CA HIS A 212 3.16 1.59 9.84
C HIS A 212 3.45 2.06 11.28
N TYR A 213 2.86 3.21 11.61
CA TYR A 213 2.93 3.86 12.92
C TYR A 213 1.57 3.89 13.62
N SER A 214 0.65 3.02 13.27
CA SER A 214 -0.68 2.95 13.87
C SER A 214 -0.92 1.63 14.57
N LYS A 215 -1.94 1.58 15.43
CA LYS A 215 -2.47 0.36 16.04
C LYS A 215 -3.97 0.30 15.82
N SER A 216 -4.48 -0.87 15.50
CA SER A 216 -5.92 -1.14 15.49
C SER A 216 -6.39 -1.50 16.89
N GLU A 217 -7.45 -0.84 17.32
CA GLU A 217 -8.23 -1.19 18.52
C GLU A 217 -9.61 -1.65 18.06
N THR A 218 -9.81 -2.96 17.98
CA THR A 218 -11.01 -3.59 17.42
C THR A 218 -11.39 -4.83 18.22
N PRO A 219 -12.69 -5.11 18.40
CA PRO A 219 -13.16 -6.36 18.99
C PRO A 219 -13.11 -7.55 18.01
N LEU A 220 -12.74 -7.31 16.73
CA LEU A 220 -12.73 -8.37 15.73
C LEU A 220 -11.65 -9.40 16.01
N THR A 221 -12.01 -10.66 15.91
CA THR A 221 -11.03 -11.75 15.82
C THR A 221 -10.48 -11.77 14.40
N PRO A 222 -9.15 -11.77 14.20
CA PRO A 222 -8.58 -11.90 12.86
C PRO A 222 -8.91 -13.27 12.26
N LEU A 223 -9.09 -13.33 10.94
CA LEU A 223 -9.18 -14.58 10.18
C LEU A 223 -7.93 -15.43 10.42
N LEU A 224 -6.78 -14.78 10.32
CA LEU A 224 -5.47 -15.36 10.61
C LEU A 224 -4.46 -14.22 10.91
N ARG A 225 -3.26 -14.62 11.32
CA ARG A 225 -2.11 -13.72 11.34
C ARG A 225 -1.17 -14.08 10.20
N ALA A 226 -0.63 -13.06 9.53
CA ALA A 226 0.53 -13.24 8.68
C ALA A 226 1.70 -13.72 9.55
N ARG A 227 2.73 -14.24 8.93
CA ARG A 227 3.98 -14.63 9.62
C ARG A 227 5.17 -13.89 9.01
N THR A 228 6.16 -13.65 9.82
CA THR A 228 7.46 -13.14 9.37
C THR A 228 8.26 -14.29 8.72
N PRO A 229 9.31 -14.01 7.93
CA PRO A 229 10.13 -15.06 7.31
C PRO A 229 10.78 -16.03 8.30
N ASP A 230 11.00 -15.58 9.55
CA ASP A 230 11.52 -16.42 10.65
C ASP A 230 10.42 -17.15 11.45
N GLY A 231 9.16 -17.10 10.97
CA GLY A 231 8.03 -17.86 11.48
C GLY A 231 7.30 -17.26 12.68
N ARG A 232 7.64 -16.02 13.11
CA ARG A 232 6.91 -15.35 14.19
C ARG A 232 5.58 -14.79 13.69
N ASP A 233 4.63 -14.62 14.60
CA ASP A 233 3.37 -13.93 14.32
C ASP A 233 3.60 -12.50 13.80
N GLY A 234 2.97 -12.21 12.68
CA GLY A 234 2.95 -10.92 12.03
C GLY A 234 1.61 -10.20 12.17
N GLU A 235 1.25 -9.45 11.13
CA GLU A 235 0.03 -8.64 11.12
C GLU A 235 -1.24 -9.47 11.15
N ALA A 236 -2.26 -8.93 11.81
CA ALA A 236 -3.60 -9.49 11.76
C ALA A 236 -4.23 -9.26 10.38
N ILE A 237 -4.92 -10.27 9.88
CA ILE A 237 -5.73 -10.18 8.67
C ILE A 237 -7.19 -10.38 9.08
N TYR A 238 -7.98 -9.36 8.85
CA TYR A 238 -9.40 -9.37 9.16
C TYR A 238 -10.19 -9.72 7.91
N ARG A 239 -11.31 -10.43 8.11
CA ARG A 239 -12.28 -10.71 7.05
C ARG A 239 -13.69 -10.49 7.56
N MET A 240 -14.45 -9.74 6.78
CA MET A 240 -15.88 -9.56 6.98
C MET A 240 -16.57 -9.74 5.63
N LEU A 241 -17.42 -10.76 5.51
CA LEU A 241 -17.95 -11.21 4.23
C LEU A 241 -16.81 -11.43 3.22
N ARG A 242 -16.78 -10.67 2.13
CA ARG A 242 -15.71 -10.72 1.11
C ARG A 242 -14.75 -9.52 1.20
N SER A 243 -14.75 -8.82 2.33
CA SER A 243 -13.78 -7.76 2.60
C SER A 243 -12.60 -8.33 3.37
N THR A 244 -11.41 -8.24 2.80
CA THR A 244 -10.14 -8.62 3.44
C THR A 244 -9.34 -7.37 3.74
N ALA A 245 -8.87 -7.22 4.96
CA ALA A 245 -8.17 -6.03 5.41
C ALA A 245 -7.01 -6.36 6.34
N SER A 246 -5.85 -5.74 6.13
CA SER A 246 -4.64 -5.92 6.94
C SER A 246 -3.73 -4.72 6.85
N TYR A 247 -2.75 -4.61 7.76
CA TYR A 247 -1.63 -3.68 7.57
C TYR A 247 -0.60 -4.16 6.54
N VAL A 248 -0.72 -5.39 6.06
CA VAL A 248 0.19 -5.93 5.04
C VAL A 248 -0.05 -5.24 3.71
N HIS A 249 1.00 -4.69 3.11
CA HIS A 249 1.06 -4.29 1.71
C HIS A 249 1.40 -5.53 0.88
N ILE A 250 0.43 -6.04 0.15
CA ILE A 250 0.56 -7.30 -0.60
C ILE A 250 1.27 -7.05 -1.93
N TYR A 251 2.22 -7.91 -2.26
CA TYR A 251 2.86 -7.95 -3.57
C TYR A 251 2.11 -8.94 -4.47
N PHE A 252 1.23 -8.44 -5.33
CA PHE A 252 0.30 -9.25 -6.15
C PHE A 252 1.01 -10.25 -7.07
N PRO A 253 2.20 -9.92 -7.66
CA PRO A 253 2.96 -10.90 -8.43
C PRO A 253 3.40 -12.14 -7.64
N SER A 254 3.38 -12.10 -6.30
CA SER A 254 3.74 -13.28 -5.49
C SER A 254 2.77 -14.46 -5.69
N ASN A 255 1.50 -14.17 -5.97
CA ASN A 255 0.49 -15.18 -6.36
C ASN A 255 -0.71 -14.53 -7.06
N PRO A 256 -0.63 -14.31 -8.39
CA PRO A 256 -1.72 -13.68 -9.15
C PRO A 256 -3.05 -14.42 -9.03
N THR A 257 -3.03 -15.75 -8.94
CA THR A 257 -4.25 -16.57 -8.83
C THR A 257 -4.97 -16.29 -7.50
N ALA A 258 -4.25 -16.21 -6.39
CA ALA A 258 -4.83 -15.88 -5.10
C ALA A 258 -5.44 -14.46 -5.10
N ILE A 259 -4.79 -13.50 -5.74
CA ILE A 259 -5.32 -12.14 -5.92
C ILE A 259 -6.62 -12.17 -6.74
N ALA A 260 -6.66 -12.94 -7.83
CA ALA A 260 -7.87 -13.09 -8.62
C ALA A 260 -9.03 -13.65 -7.78
N HIS A 261 -8.80 -14.66 -6.95
CA HIS A 261 -9.83 -15.24 -6.08
C HIS A 261 -10.28 -14.27 -4.97
N LEU A 262 -9.39 -13.42 -4.47
CA LEU A 262 -9.75 -12.37 -3.51
C LEU A 262 -10.67 -11.31 -4.11
N LEU A 263 -10.52 -11.02 -5.41
CA LEU A 263 -11.14 -9.89 -6.10
C LEU A 263 -12.24 -10.31 -7.12
N SER A 264 -12.52 -11.62 -7.27
CA SER A 264 -13.53 -12.12 -8.21
C SER A 264 -14.91 -12.30 -7.63
#